data_a5089d01335cf54855bdcdb18d5bb392
#
_entry.id   a5089d01335cf54855bdcdb18d5bb392
#
_cell.length_a   1.000
_cell.length_b   1.000
_cell.length_c   1.000
_cell.angle_alpha   90.00
_cell.angle_beta   90.00
_cell.angle_gamma   90.00
#
_symmetry.space_group_name_H-M   'P 1'
#
loop_
_entity.id
_entity.type
_entity.pdbx_description
1 polymer ?
#
loop_
_entity_poly.entity_id
_entity_poly.type
_entity_poly.pdbx_seq_one_letter_code
_entity_poly.pdbx_strand_id
1 'polypeptide(L)'
;MKIEKHIKMSESDCEVIIHCFGTFSSMSGEINKAIDVKYPNVYYNISLLREAKGLRIGTCLITRVEKKFIISMFPALYDYDANGVSKKNFDEIYFIDTLQNVYDVMENLGWLDKKIAVPLYFGSKQVTYVKSALESFFKGKDLTIYTKI
;
A
#
# COMPACT_ATOMS: atom_id res chain seq x y z
N MET A 1 7.02 -9.43 13.82
CA MET A 1 6.43 -9.36 12.47
C MET A 1 6.00 -10.76 12.04
N LYS A 2 4.83 -10.85 11.47
CA LYS A 2 4.25 -12.11 10.99
C LYS A 2 4.16 -12.09 9.47
N ILE A 3 4.37 -13.24 8.82
CA ILE A 3 4.25 -13.38 7.37
C ILE A 3 3.18 -14.41 7.06
N GLU A 4 2.21 -14.04 6.22
CA GLU A 4 1.08 -14.87 5.83
C GLU A 4 0.87 -14.84 4.31
N LYS A 5 0.14 -15.81 3.77
CA LYS A 5 -0.26 -15.80 2.36
C LYS A 5 -1.33 -14.73 2.12
N HIS A 6 -1.25 -14.04 0.99
CA HIS A 6 -2.15 -12.91 0.68
C HIS A 6 -3.64 -13.28 0.67
N ILE A 7 -3.97 -14.52 0.33
CA ILE A 7 -5.35 -15.02 0.32
C ILE A 7 -6.02 -14.93 1.70
N LYS A 8 -5.23 -14.96 2.77
CA LYS A 8 -5.75 -14.86 4.13
C LYS A 8 -6.00 -13.43 4.60
N MET A 9 -5.61 -12.43 3.82
CA MET A 9 -5.79 -11.03 4.21
C MET A 9 -7.25 -10.66 4.42
N SER A 10 -8.15 -11.21 3.63
CA SER A 10 -9.59 -10.96 3.74
C SER A 10 -10.20 -11.52 5.03
N GLU A 11 -9.56 -12.52 5.63
CA GLU A 11 -10.00 -13.14 6.89
C GLU A 11 -9.33 -12.49 8.11
N SER A 12 -8.42 -11.55 7.86
CA SER A 12 -7.63 -10.90 8.89
C SER A 12 -8.49 -9.94 9.73
N ASP A 13 -8.17 -9.87 11.01
CA ASP A 13 -8.74 -8.90 11.94
C ASP A 13 -7.92 -7.59 12.00
N CYS A 14 -7.10 -7.34 10.98
CA CYS A 14 -6.31 -6.12 10.88
C CYS A 14 -7.20 -4.87 10.92
N GLU A 15 -6.68 -3.82 11.54
CA GLU A 15 -7.37 -2.54 11.66
C GLU A 15 -6.88 -1.52 10.64
N VAL A 16 -5.63 -1.65 10.20
CA VAL A 16 -5.00 -0.78 9.19
C VAL A 16 -4.40 -1.65 8.09
N ILE A 17 -4.75 -1.35 6.86
CA ILE A 17 -4.15 -1.98 5.68
C ILE A 17 -3.33 -0.92 4.95
N ILE A 18 -2.05 -1.19 4.72
CA ILE A 18 -1.17 -0.31 3.93
C ILE A 18 -0.87 -1.02 2.61
N HIS A 19 -1.30 -0.44 1.50
CA HIS A 19 -1.00 -1.00 0.19
C HIS A 19 -0.35 0.04 -0.72
N CYS A 20 0.40 -0.45 -1.70
CA CYS A 20 1.10 0.39 -2.66
C CYS A 20 0.28 0.50 -3.94
N PHE A 21 0.24 1.71 -4.50
CA PHE A 21 -0.48 2.00 -5.73
C PHE A 21 0.32 3.01 -6.56
N GLY A 22 0.50 2.75 -7.83
CA GLY A 22 1.18 3.70 -8.73
C GLY A 22 0.28 4.87 -9.10
N THR A 23 0.86 6.03 -9.33
CA THR A 23 0.11 7.27 -9.58
C THR A 23 -0.82 7.20 -10.79
N PHE A 24 -0.48 6.37 -11.79
CA PHE A 24 -1.31 6.16 -13.00
C PHE A 24 -1.87 4.74 -13.10
N SER A 25 -1.80 3.97 -12.03
CA SER A 25 -2.32 2.60 -12.02
C SER A 25 -3.83 2.54 -12.00
N SER A 26 -4.35 1.38 -12.40
CA SER A 26 -5.73 0.96 -12.15
C SER A 26 -5.73 -0.15 -11.09
N MET A 27 -6.89 -0.50 -10.56
CA MET A 27 -7.04 -1.60 -9.60
C MET A 27 -7.00 -2.96 -10.30
N SER A 28 -6.09 -3.14 -11.27
CA SER A 28 -5.98 -4.34 -12.09
C SER A 28 -4.97 -5.36 -11.56
N GLY A 29 -4.03 -4.95 -10.71
CA GLY A 29 -3.12 -5.88 -10.05
C GLY A 29 -3.86 -6.80 -9.08
N GLU A 30 -3.33 -7.99 -8.84
CA GLU A 30 -4.00 -9.03 -8.05
C GLU A 30 -4.38 -8.55 -6.65
N ILE A 31 -3.45 -7.91 -5.93
CA ILE A 31 -3.71 -7.36 -4.59
C ILE A 31 -4.66 -6.18 -4.65
N ASN A 32 -4.42 -5.25 -5.56
CA ASN A 32 -5.28 -4.08 -5.70
C ASN A 32 -6.69 -4.46 -6.13
N LYS A 33 -6.82 -5.44 -7.02
CA LYS A 33 -8.12 -5.97 -7.42
C LYS A 33 -8.87 -6.59 -6.24
N ALA A 34 -8.18 -7.35 -5.38
CA ALA A 34 -8.78 -7.92 -4.19
C ALA A 34 -9.26 -6.82 -3.22
N ILE A 35 -8.49 -5.76 -3.07
CA ILE A 35 -8.88 -4.60 -2.26
C ILE A 35 -10.09 -3.90 -2.88
N ASP A 36 -10.11 -3.71 -4.18
CA ASP A 36 -11.23 -3.06 -4.88
C ASP A 36 -12.53 -3.84 -4.74
N VAL A 37 -12.46 -5.15 -4.86
CA VAL A 37 -13.65 -6.02 -4.71
C VAL A 37 -14.22 -5.91 -3.29
N LYS A 38 -13.37 -5.92 -2.27
CA LYS A 38 -13.80 -5.89 -0.88
C LYS A 38 -14.09 -4.47 -0.38
N TYR A 39 -13.33 -3.48 -0.86
CA TYR A 39 -13.40 -2.09 -0.41
C TYR A 39 -13.47 -1.14 -1.61
N PRO A 40 -14.58 -1.10 -2.35
CA PRO A 40 -14.65 -0.33 -3.61
C PRO A 40 -14.43 1.17 -3.43
N ASN A 41 -14.67 1.70 -2.24
CA ASN A 41 -14.44 3.12 -1.95
C ASN A 41 -12.96 3.52 -2.04
N VAL A 42 -12.04 2.57 -1.91
CA VAL A 42 -10.60 2.85 -2.01
C VAL A 42 -10.26 3.39 -3.39
N TYR A 43 -10.62 2.66 -4.44
CA TYR A 43 -10.34 3.10 -5.81
C TYR A 43 -11.13 4.35 -6.19
N TYR A 44 -12.38 4.45 -5.71
CA TYR A 44 -13.19 5.63 -5.94
C TYR A 44 -12.48 6.89 -5.39
N ASN A 45 -11.99 6.84 -4.16
CA ASN A 45 -11.27 7.96 -3.55
C ASN A 45 -9.95 8.26 -4.27
N ILE A 46 -9.21 7.24 -4.68
CA ILE A 46 -7.99 7.42 -5.49
C ILE A 46 -8.32 8.12 -6.81
N SER A 47 -9.41 7.71 -7.47
CA SER A 47 -9.84 8.32 -8.73
C SER A 47 -10.22 9.78 -8.57
N LEU A 48 -10.93 10.14 -7.49
CA LEU A 48 -11.25 11.53 -7.20
C LEU A 48 -10.01 12.37 -6.99
N LEU A 49 -9.04 11.84 -6.23
CA LEU A 49 -7.77 12.54 -5.99
C LEU A 49 -6.99 12.72 -7.29
N ARG A 50 -6.98 11.71 -8.16
CA ARG A 50 -6.33 11.76 -9.47
C ARG A 50 -6.96 12.81 -10.37
N GLU A 51 -8.28 12.86 -10.45
CA GLU A 51 -9.01 13.86 -11.23
C GLU A 51 -8.72 15.28 -10.74
N ALA A 52 -8.58 15.45 -9.44
CA ALA A 52 -8.21 16.72 -8.83
C ALA A 52 -6.72 17.06 -8.98
N LYS A 53 -5.94 16.21 -9.67
CA LYS A 53 -4.48 16.33 -9.86
C LYS A 53 -3.71 16.38 -8.53
N GLY A 54 -4.27 15.76 -7.49
CA GLY A 54 -3.65 15.70 -6.16
C GLY A 54 -2.82 14.44 -5.90
N LEU A 55 -2.81 13.50 -6.86
CA LEU A 55 -2.09 12.25 -6.70
C LEU A 55 -0.62 12.45 -7.05
N ARG A 56 0.26 12.27 -6.06
CA ARG A 56 1.69 12.54 -6.22
C ARG A 56 2.53 11.42 -5.61
N ILE A 57 3.70 11.15 -6.21
CA ILE A 57 4.68 10.24 -5.63
C ILE A 57 5.06 10.74 -4.23
N GLY A 58 5.21 9.83 -3.31
CA GLY A 58 5.63 10.13 -1.93
C GLY A 58 4.48 10.44 -0.99
N THR A 59 3.25 10.52 -1.49
CA THR A 59 2.07 10.81 -0.69
C THR A 59 1.25 9.55 -0.39
N CYS A 60 0.25 9.68 0.47
CA CYS A 60 -0.69 8.62 0.76
C CYS A 60 -2.11 9.18 0.87
N LEU A 61 -3.08 8.29 0.74
CA LEU A 61 -4.50 8.59 0.88
C LEU A 61 -5.12 7.59 1.86
N ILE A 62 -5.89 8.08 2.82
CA ILE A 62 -6.56 7.24 3.81
C ILE A 62 -8.03 7.10 3.42
N THR A 63 -8.50 5.85 3.34
CA THR A 63 -9.91 5.53 3.16
C THR A 63 -10.40 4.78 4.38
N ARG A 64 -11.43 5.30 5.04
CA ARG A 64 -12.07 4.60 6.15
C ARG A 64 -13.19 3.72 5.60
N VAL A 65 -13.16 2.44 5.96
CA VAL A 65 -14.21 1.49 5.61
C VAL A 65 -14.64 0.77 6.89
N GLU A 66 -15.81 1.09 7.39
CA GLU A 66 -16.33 0.57 8.65
C GLU A 66 -15.36 0.86 9.81
N LYS A 67 -14.76 -0.19 10.38
CA LYS A 67 -13.79 -0.07 11.48
C LYS A 67 -12.34 -0.16 11.01
N LYS A 68 -12.11 -0.20 9.69
CA LYS A 68 -10.79 -0.32 9.11
C LYS A 68 -10.35 0.97 8.45
N PHE A 69 -9.04 1.18 8.43
CA PHE A 69 -8.41 2.27 7.70
C PHE A 69 -7.50 1.66 6.63
N ILE A 70 -7.70 2.08 5.40
CA ILE A 70 -6.89 1.62 4.28
C ILE A 70 -6.04 2.80 3.82
N ILE A 71 -4.72 2.63 3.96
CA ILE A 71 -3.75 3.63 3.55
C ILE A 71 -3.21 3.22 2.19
N SER A 72 -3.55 4.01 1.18
CA SER A 72 -3.01 3.85 -0.17
C SER A 72 -1.79 4.74 -0.30
N MET A 73 -0.60 4.15 -0.40
CA MET A 73 0.64 4.90 -0.57
C MET A 73 1.10 4.85 -2.02
N PHE A 74 1.71 5.94 -2.47
CA PHE A 74 2.09 6.14 -3.87
C PHE A 74 3.61 6.26 -3.99
N PRO A 75 4.36 5.14 -3.83
CA PRO A 75 5.82 5.18 -3.83
C PRO A 75 6.44 5.10 -5.22
N ALA A 76 5.64 4.95 -6.26
CA ALA A 76 6.13 4.72 -7.60
C ALA A 76 5.30 5.45 -8.65
N LEU A 77 5.98 5.87 -9.70
CA LEU A 77 5.35 6.38 -10.90
C LEU A 77 5.12 5.22 -11.88
N TYR A 78 3.93 5.14 -12.46
CA TYR A 78 3.64 4.22 -13.55
C TYR A 78 3.56 5.01 -14.85
N ASP A 79 4.44 4.66 -15.79
CA ASP A 79 4.38 5.19 -17.15
C ASP A 79 3.79 4.13 -18.08
N TYR A 80 3.19 4.58 -19.18
CA TYR A 80 2.73 3.70 -20.23
C TYR A 80 3.69 3.83 -21.41
N ASP A 81 4.08 2.68 -22.01
CA ASP A 81 4.86 2.69 -23.23
C ASP A 81 3.97 3.03 -24.45
N ALA A 82 4.58 3.07 -25.65
CA ALA A 82 3.86 3.39 -26.88
C ALA A 82 2.74 2.41 -27.23
N ASN A 83 2.75 1.22 -26.62
CA ASN A 83 1.73 0.19 -26.84
C ASN A 83 0.67 0.18 -25.72
N GLY A 84 0.70 1.14 -24.80
CA GLY A 84 -0.22 1.23 -23.68
C GLY A 84 0.08 0.25 -22.55
N VAL A 85 1.25 -0.38 -22.57
CA VAL A 85 1.67 -1.28 -21.48
C VAL A 85 2.31 -0.46 -20.36
N SER A 86 1.80 -0.62 -19.14
CA SER A 86 2.33 0.12 -18.01
C SER A 86 3.74 -0.34 -17.66
N LYS A 87 4.64 0.63 -17.50
CA LYS A 87 6.02 0.39 -17.08
C LYS A 87 6.16 0.82 -15.63
N LYS A 88 6.40 -0.15 -14.76
CA LYS A 88 6.58 0.10 -13.34
C LYS A 88 7.97 0.66 -13.08
N ASN A 89 8.01 1.81 -12.45
CA ASN A 89 9.25 2.45 -12.05
C ASN A 89 9.32 2.47 -10.51
N PHE A 90 9.93 1.44 -9.93
CA PHE A 90 10.15 1.36 -8.48
C PHE A 90 11.44 2.09 -8.14
N ASP A 91 11.35 3.00 -7.19
CA ASP A 91 12.48 3.74 -6.65
C ASP A 91 12.52 3.57 -5.13
N GLU A 92 13.63 3.04 -4.63
CA GLU A 92 13.81 2.75 -3.21
C GLU A 92 13.75 4.01 -2.34
N ILE A 93 14.25 5.13 -2.84
CA ILE A 93 14.24 6.41 -2.13
C ILE A 93 12.81 6.89 -1.96
N TYR A 94 12.02 6.87 -3.03
CA TYR A 94 10.61 7.26 -2.97
C TYR A 94 9.80 6.31 -2.09
N PHE A 95 10.13 5.03 -2.10
CA PHE A 95 9.46 4.06 -1.21
C PHE A 95 9.73 4.39 0.25
N ILE A 96 10.97 4.64 0.63
CA ILE A 96 11.34 4.98 2.01
C ILE A 96 10.71 6.30 2.43
N ASP A 97 10.76 7.32 1.59
CA ASP A 97 10.16 8.62 1.89
C ASP A 97 8.64 8.50 2.07
N THR A 98 7.99 7.73 1.21
CA THR A 98 6.55 7.49 1.32
C THR A 98 6.21 6.73 2.60
N LEU A 99 6.98 5.72 2.93
CA LEU A 99 6.80 4.93 4.14
C LEU A 99 7.00 5.78 5.39
N GLN A 100 7.98 6.69 5.38
CA GLN A 100 8.18 7.64 6.47
C GLN A 100 6.96 8.55 6.64
N ASN A 101 6.39 9.04 5.55
CA ASN A 101 5.18 9.86 5.61
C ASN A 101 3.99 9.08 6.17
N VAL A 102 3.82 7.83 5.76
CA VAL A 102 2.78 6.94 6.28
C VAL A 102 2.98 6.72 7.79
N TYR A 103 4.21 6.43 8.19
CA TYR A 103 4.54 6.23 9.60
C TYR A 103 4.21 7.47 10.44
N ASP A 104 4.61 8.65 9.98
CA ASP A 104 4.35 9.91 10.68
C ASP A 104 2.86 10.18 10.82
N VAL A 105 2.09 9.93 9.78
CA VAL A 105 0.63 10.07 9.80
C VAL A 105 0.02 9.10 10.83
N MET A 106 0.45 7.85 10.84
CA MET A 106 -0.03 6.84 11.77
C MET A 106 0.32 7.21 13.21
N GLU A 107 1.53 7.70 13.45
CA GLU A 107 1.95 8.17 14.77
C GLU A 107 1.07 9.32 15.25
N ASN A 108 0.86 10.33 14.41
CA ASN A 108 0.02 11.48 14.74
C ASN A 108 -1.44 11.10 15.01
N LEU A 109 -1.94 10.05 14.35
CA LEU A 109 -3.30 9.58 14.54
C LEU A 109 -3.44 8.54 15.66
N GLY A 110 -2.33 8.13 16.28
CA GLY A 110 -2.33 7.13 17.33
C GLY A 110 -2.59 5.72 16.83
N TRP A 111 -2.20 5.40 15.59
CA TRP A 111 -2.50 4.10 14.96
C TRP A 111 -1.36 3.09 15.02
N LEU A 112 -0.21 3.44 15.57
CA LEU A 112 0.95 2.54 15.58
C LEU A 112 0.74 1.29 16.45
N ASP A 113 -0.21 1.30 17.39
CA ASP A 113 -0.53 0.15 18.22
C ASP A 113 -1.66 -0.71 17.66
N LYS A 114 -2.20 -0.35 16.51
CA LYS A 114 -3.23 -1.13 15.82
C LYS A 114 -2.62 -2.33 15.10
N LYS A 115 -3.47 -3.29 14.75
CA LYS A 115 -3.07 -4.43 13.92
C LYS A 115 -2.91 -3.98 12.48
N ILE A 116 -1.68 -4.06 11.96
CA ILE A 116 -1.30 -3.54 10.64
C ILE A 116 -1.10 -4.70 9.68
N ALA A 117 -1.72 -4.61 8.52
CA ALA A 117 -1.55 -5.55 7.42
C ALA A 117 -0.93 -4.85 6.21
N VAL A 118 0.10 -5.45 5.63
CA VAL A 118 0.75 -4.92 4.42
C VAL A 118 0.84 -6.03 3.38
N PRO A 119 0.02 -5.97 2.31
CA PRO A 119 0.18 -6.88 1.19
C PRO A 119 1.37 -6.45 0.34
N LEU A 120 2.29 -7.38 0.08
CA LEU A 120 3.47 -7.14 -0.73
C LEU A 120 3.34 -7.80 -2.10
N TYR A 121 3.48 -6.99 -3.14
CA TYR A 121 3.40 -7.44 -4.51
C TYR A 121 4.49 -6.76 -5.36
N PHE A 122 5.72 -7.23 -5.16
CA PHE A 122 6.89 -6.73 -5.89
C PHE A 122 7.68 -7.90 -6.45
N GLY A 123 8.56 -7.64 -7.40
CA GLY A 123 9.52 -8.62 -7.86
C GLY A 123 10.46 -9.07 -6.73
N SER A 124 11.12 -10.21 -6.89
CA SER A 124 11.89 -10.86 -5.82
C SER A 124 12.93 -9.94 -5.13
N LYS A 125 13.60 -9.08 -5.90
CA LYS A 125 14.60 -8.15 -5.35
C LYS A 125 13.93 -7.05 -4.51
N GLN A 126 12.83 -6.49 -5.00
CA GLN A 126 12.10 -5.46 -4.28
C GLN A 126 11.45 -6.00 -3.01
N VAL A 127 10.97 -7.26 -3.04
CA VAL A 127 10.34 -7.87 -1.85
C VAL A 127 11.30 -7.89 -0.66
N THR A 128 12.55 -8.29 -0.85
CA THR A 128 13.54 -8.33 0.23
C THR A 128 13.77 -6.94 0.81
N TYR A 129 13.96 -5.95 -0.04
CA TYR A 129 14.15 -4.56 0.37
C TYR A 129 12.96 -4.02 1.13
N VAL A 130 11.76 -4.20 0.59
CA VAL A 130 10.51 -3.70 1.18
C VAL A 130 10.24 -4.36 2.53
N LYS A 131 10.47 -5.67 2.65
CA LYS A 131 10.32 -6.37 3.93
C LYS A 131 11.27 -5.81 4.98
N SER A 132 12.55 -5.61 4.62
CA SER A 132 13.54 -5.05 5.56
C SER A 132 13.14 -3.64 6.02
N ALA A 133 12.65 -2.81 5.12
CA ALA A 133 12.19 -1.47 5.45
C ALA A 133 10.99 -1.51 6.40
N LEU A 134 10.01 -2.36 6.12
CA LEU A 134 8.83 -2.52 6.99
C LEU A 134 9.21 -3.03 8.37
N GLU A 135 10.12 -4.00 8.45
CA GLU A 135 10.63 -4.50 9.73
C GLU A 135 11.29 -3.39 10.55
N SER A 136 12.06 -2.55 9.89
CA SER A 136 12.76 -1.44 10.53
C SER A 136 11.79 -0.39 11.06
N PHE A 137 10.84 0.06 10.21
CA PHE A 137 9.88 1.09 10.60
C PHE A 137 8.91 0.63 11.68
N PHE A 138 8.42 -0.59 11.59
CA PHE A 138 7.38 -1.12 12.49
C PHE A 138 7.94 -2.11 13.52
N LYS A 139 9.20 -1.98 13.87
CA LYS A 139 9.83 -2.82 14.89
C LYS A 139 9.04 -2.76 16.21
N GLY A 140 8.69 -3.93 16.75
CA GLY A 140 7.91 -4.01 17.99
C GLY A 140 6.43 -3.74 17.81
N LYS A 141 5.94 -3.55 16.60
CA LYS A 141 4.52 -3.32 16.30
C LYS A 141 3.85 -4.58 15.79
N ASP A 142 2.53 -4.61 15.83
CA ASP A 142 1.72 -5.75 15.36
C ASP A 142 1.55 -5.66 13.85
N LEU A 143 2.55 -6.13 13.12
CA LEU A 143 2.62 -6.10 11.66
C LEU A 143 2.54 -7.50 11.09
N THR A 144 1.61 -7.70 10.15
CA THR A 144 1.54 -8.90 9.33
C THR A 144 1.77 -8.54 7.86
N ILE A 145 2.73 -9.20 7.24
CA ILE A 145 3.01 -9.03 5.82
C ILE A 145 2.34 -10.19 5.07
N TYR A 146 1.53 -9.86 4.09
CA TYR A 146 0.85 -10.84 3.23
C TYR A 146 1.58 -10.94 1.90
N THR A 147 2.04 -12.11 1.56
CA THR A 147 2.81 -12.37 0.35
C THR A 147 2.07 -13.31 -0.58
N LYS A 148 2.47 -13.32 -1.85
CA LYS A 148 1.89 -14.21 -2.86
C LYS A 148 2.25 -15.68 -2.61
N ILE A 149 3.35 -15.93 -1.92
CA ILE A 149 3.85 -17.27 -1.67
C ILE A 149 3.60 -17.65 -0.23
#